data_1d892b287d2b3974fe8769445ebcade4
#
_entry.id   1d892b287d2b3974fe8769445ebcade4
#
_cell.length_a   1.000
_cell.length_b   1.000
_cell.length_c   1.000
_cell.angle_alpha   90.00
_cell.angle_beta   90.00
_cell.angle_gamma   90.00
#
_symmetry.space_group_name_H-M   'P 1'
#
loop_
_entity.id
_entity.type
_entity.pdbx_description
1 polymer ?
#
loop_
_entity_poly.entity_id
_entity_poly.type
_entity_poly.pdbx_seq_one_letter_code
_entity_poly.pdbx_strand_id
1 'polypeptide(L)'
;GAPAKPVVAKGDHVLKGQKIAEAGGFVSAPIYASVSGTVKAIEPRVNPTGSKVNSIIIANDGQYEEVEYPQPKPLSELTKEEILNIIGEAGVVGMGGAGFPTRVKLSPKEPDKIDYIIANCAECEPYITADYRRMLENPELLVEGMLLNSTPPPI
;
A
#
# COMPACT_ATOMS: atom_id res chain seq x y z
N GLY A 1 6.65 7.13 -11.36
CA GLY A 1 7.31 7.15 -10.05
C GLY A 1 8.67 6.49 -10.08
N ALA A 2 9.42 6.62 -9.00
CA ALA A 2 10.71 5.94 -8.88
C ALA A 2 10.49 4.46 -8.52
N PRO A 3 11.24 3.51 -9.11
CA PRO A 3 11.15 2.11 -8.72
C PRO A 3 11.64 1.92 -7.27
N ALA A 4 11.03 0.97 -6.56
CA ALA A 4 11.47 0.58 -5.23
C ALA A 4 12.87 -0.04 -5.28
N LYS A 5 13.64 0.14 -4.22
CA LYS A 5 15.02 -0.35 -4.08
C LYS A 5 15.05 -1.59 -3.17
N PRO A 6 15.53 -2.74 -3.63
CA PRO A 6 15.67 -3.92 -2.79
C PRO A 6 16.49 -3.64 -1.53
N VAL A 7 16.04 -4.17 -0.39
CA VAL A 7 16.72 -4.15 0.91
C VAL A 7 17.12 -5.56 1.37
N VAL A 8 16.90 -6.55 0.52
CA VAL A 8 17.28 -7.95 0.71
C VAL A 8 18.26 -8.39 -0.37
N ALA A 9 18.98 -9.46 -0.11
CA ALA A 9 19.95 -10.05 -1.03
C ALA A 9 19.57 -11.50 -1.39
N LYS A 10 20.19 -12.02 -2.47
CA LYS A 10 20.07 -13.44 -2.83
C LYS A 10 20.56 -14.31 -1.67
N GLY A 11 19.75 -15.27 -1.27
CA GLY A 11 20.02 -16.19 -0.18
C GLY A 11 19.34 -15.81 1.15
N ASP A 12 18.82 -14.59 1.28
CA ASP A 12 18.10 -14.19 2.48
C ASP A 12 16.79 -14.98 2.61
N HIS A 13 16.49 -15.43 3.82
CA HIS A 13 15.16 -15.92 4.15
C HIS A 13 14.28 -14.74 4.54
N VAL A 14 13.07 -14.69 4.00
CA VAL A 14 12.09 -13.64 4.27
C VAL A 14 10.77 -14.22 4.77
N LEU A 15 10.09 -13.47 5.61
CA LEU A 15 8.77 -13.80 6.13
C LEU A 15 7.70 -13.09 5.29
N LYS A 16 6.50 -13.65 5.23
CA LYS A 16 5.33 -12.97 4.66
C LYS A 16 5.08 -11.65 5.41
N GLY A 17 4.85 -10.57 4.68
CA GLY A 17 4.71 -9.23 5.27
C GLY A 17 6.03 -8.53 5.59
N GLN A 18 7.19 -9.16 5.42
CA GLN A 18 8.49 -8.51 5.60
C GLN A 18 8.76 -7.51 4.48
N LYS A 19 9.25 -6.30 4.82
CA LYS A 19 9.69 -5.32 3.82
C LYS A 19 10.91 -5.86 3.07
N ILE A 20 10.79 -5.97 1.76
CA ILE A 20 11.84 -6.47 0.85
C ILE A 20 12.38 -5.41 -0.09
N ALA A 21 11.66 -4.28 -0.22
CA ALA A 21 12.17 -3.12 -0.94
C ALA A 21 11.63 -1.83 -0.32
N GLU A 22 12.46 -0.78 -0.33
CA GLU A 22 12.12 0.57 0.11
C GLU A 22 11.63 1.42 -1.05
N ALA A 23 10.83 2.45 -0.73
CA ALA A 23 10.43 3.45 -1.71
C ALA A 23 11.65 4.14 -2.33
N GLY A 24 11.73 4.19 -3.65
CA GLY A 24 12.86 4.77 -4.39
C GLY A 24 12.83 6.30 -4.51
N GLY A 25 11.73 6.94 -4.05
CA GLY A 25 11.54 8.38 -4.13
C GLY A 25 10.18 8.82 -3.62
N PHE A 26 9.82 10.09 -3.79
CA PHE A 26 8.56 10.64 -3.28
C PHE A 26 7.32 9.93 -3.85
N VAL A 27 7.26 9.74 -5.17
CA VAL A 27 6.22 8.95 -5.84
C VAL A 27 6.72 7.52 -5.99
N SER A 28 6.69 6.78 -4.90
CA SER A 28 7.09 5.37 -4.78
C SER A 28 6.44 4.78 -3.54
N ALA A 29 6.49 3.46 -3.39
CA ALA A 29 6.01 2.76 -2.21
C ALA A 29 6.96 1.61 -1.86
N PRO A 30 7.09 1.22 -0.59
CA PRO A 30 7.79 0.00 -0.19
C PRO A 30 7.08 -1.24 -0.73
N ILE A 31 7.82 -2.33 -0.84
CA ILE A 31 7.30 -3.64 -1.27
C ILE A 31 7.54 -4.65 -0.16
N TYR A 32 6.55 -5.49 0.07
CA TYR A 32 6.54 -6.51 1.10
C TYR A 32 6.47 -7.89 0.48
N ALA A 33 7.06 -8.88 1.14
CA ALA A 33 7.01 -10.26 0.70
C ALA A 33 5.59 -10.82 0.84
N SER A 34 5.05 -11.39 -0.22
CA SER A 34 3.71 -12.02 -0.23
C SER A 34 3.71 -13.45 0.30
N VAL A 35 4.88 -14.05 0.48
CA VAL A 35 5.10 -15.42 0.95
C VAL A 35 6.34 -15.44 1.84
N SER A 36 6.47 -16.48 2.67
CA SER A 36 7.76 -16.81 3.31
C SER A 36 8.62 -17.65 2.37
N GLY A 37 9.95 -17.58 2.54
CA GLY A 37 10.88 -18.37 1.76
C GLY A 37 12.21 -17.67 1.50
N THR A 38 12.99 -18.21 0.56
CA THR A 38 14.35 -17.74 0.28
C THR A 38 14.39 -16.89 -1.00
N VAL A 39 15.05 -15.73 -0.93
CA VAL A 39 15.33 -14.89 -2.10
C VAL A 39 16.27 -15.63 -3.06
N LYS A 40 15.74 -16.06 -4.18
CA LYS A 40 16.47 -16.82 -5.21
C LYS A 40 17.34 -15.93 -6.09
N ALA A 41 16.80 -14.78 -6.47
CA ALA A 41 17.46 -13.84 -7.37
C ALA A 41 16.82 -12.43 -7.26
N ILE A 42 17.58 -11.43 -7.66
CA ILE A 42 17.08 -10.08 -7.95
C ILE A 42 17.53 -9.77 -9.35
N GLU A 43 16.60 -9.81 -10.31
CA GLU A 43 16.92 -9.72 -11.74
C GLU A 43 15.74 -9.16 -12.55
N PRO A 44 15.99 -8.64 -13.77
CA PRO A 44 14.91 -8.15 -14.63
C PRO A 44 13.95 -9.27 -15.06
N ARG A 45 12.65 -9.06 -14.81
CA ARG A 45 11.55 -9.93 -15.25
C ARG A 45 10.51 -9.11 -16.00
N VAL A 46 9.81 -9.77 -16.92
CA VAL A 46 8.72 -9.14 -17.68
C VAL A 46 7.52 -8.93 -16.75
N ASN A 47 7.03 -7.71 -16.67
CA ASN A 47 5.82 -7.33 -15.93
C ASN A 47 4.57 -7.47 -16.84
N PRO A 48 3.34 -7.32 -16.28
CA PRO A 48 2.10 -7.41 -17.07
C PRO A 48 1.99 -6.42 -18.24
N THR A 49 2.78 -5.32 -18.24
CA THR A 49 2.80 -4.37 -19.36
C THR A 49 3.81 -4.73 -20.46
N GLY A 50 4.49 -5.89 -20.34
CA GLY A 50 5.50 -6.33 -21.29
C GLY A 50 6.90 -5.72 -21.06
N SER A 51 7.08 -4.84 -20.11
CA SER A 51 8.35 -4.20 -19.80
C SER A 51 9.19 -5.07 -18.85
N LYS A 52 10.52 -5.04 -19.00
CA LYS A 52 11.41 -5.69 -18.03
C LYS A 52 11.66 -4.75 -16.85
N VAL A 53 11.37 -5.24 -15.65
CA VAL A 53 11.60 -4.52 -14.38
C VAL A 53 12.40 -5.38 -13.43
N ASN A 54 13.25 -4.75 -12.61
CA ASN A 54 14.01 -5.45 -11.58
C ASN A 54 13.02 -6.06 -10.56
N SER A 55 13.13 -7.36 -10.34
CA SER A 55 12.16 -8.15 -9.57
C SER A 55 12.88 -9.01 -8.56
N ILE A 56 12.34 -9.08 -7.34
CA ILE A 56 12.80 -9.98 -6.28
C ILE A 56 12.05 -11.30 -6.44
N ILE A 57 12.79 -12.39 -6.64
CA ILE A 57 12.24 -13.73 -6.85
C ILE A 57 12.42 -14.51 -5.56
N ILE A 58 11.30 -14.90 -4.95
CA ILE A 58 11.27 -15.68 -3.71
C ILE A 58 10.85 -17.10 -4.03
N ALA A 59 11.66 -18.08 -3.59
CA ALA A 59 11.26 -19.47 -3.56
C ALA A 59 10.37 -19.68 -2.34
N ASN A 60 9.05 -19.74 -2.56
CA ASN A 60 8.07 -20.00 -1.52
C ASN A 60 8.36 -21.36 -0.84
N ASP A 61 8.44 -21.36 0.48
CA ASP A 61 8.64 -22.57 1.29
C ASP A 61 7.33 -23.27 1.68
N GLY A 62 6.18 -22.63 1.38
CA GLY A 62 4.86 -23.14 1.71
C GLY A 62 4.47 -23.04 3.18
N GLN A 63 5.31 -22.45 4.03
CA GLN A 63 5.03 -22.30 5.46
C GLN A 63 4.18 -21.05 5.74
N TYR A 64 4.36 -19.99 4.94
CA TYR A 64 3.68 -18.71 5.10
C TYR A 64 3.90 -18.07 6.48
N GLU A 65 5.07 -18.33 7.07
CA GLU A 65 5.46 -17.65 8.32
C GLU A 65 5.39 -16.14 8.14
N GLU A 66 4.74 -15.46 9.08
CA GLU A 66 4.40 -14.06 8.96
C GLU A 66 5.18 -13.21 9.98
N VAL A 67 5.48 -11.97 9.61
CA VAL A 67 6.09 -11.02 10.54
C VAL A 67 5.10 -10.68 11.66
N GLU A 68 5.64 -10.33 12.82
CA GLU A 68 4.83 -9.75 13.88
C GLU A 68 4.52 -8.29 13.54
N TYR A 69 3.24 -7.95 13.45
CA TYR A 69 2.80 -6.58 13.17
C TYR A 69 2.73 -5.76 14.45
N PRO A 70 3.16 -4.48 14.41
CA PRO A 70 2.99 -3.60 15.55
C PRO A 70 1.52 -3.44 15.90
N GLN A 71 1.22 -3.37 17.20
CA GLN A 71 -0.15 -3.09 17.66
C GLN A 71 -0.57 -1.70 17.23
N PRO A 72 -1.78 -1.55 16.64
CA PRO A 72 -2.27 -0.26 16.19
C PRO A 72 -2.53 0.66 17.40
N LYS A 73 -2.13 1.92 17.27
CA LYS A 73 -2.58 2.97 18.21
C LYS A 73 -4.00 3.41 17.83
N PRO A 74 -4.83 3.81 18.81
CA PRO A 74 -6.11 4.44 18.52
C PRO A 74 -5.94 5.65 17.60
N LEU A 75 -6.84 5.82 16.63
CA LEU A 75 -6.79 6.92 15.68
C LEU A 75 -6.76 8.29 16.35
N SER A 76 -7.48 8.45 17.48
CA SER A 76 -7.53 9.67 18.28
C SER A 76 -6.20 10.10 18.91
N GLU A 77 -5.23 9.18 18.95
CA GLU A 77 -3.89 9.42 19.49
C GLU A 77 -2.84 9.70 18.41
N LEU A 78 -3.23 9.64 17.14
CA LEU A 78 -2.32 9.81 16.01
C LEU A 78 -2.39 11.23 15.44
N THR A 79 -1.25 11.82 15.19
CA THR A 79 -1.14 13.04 14.41
C THR A 79 -1.32 12.77 12.93
N LYS A 80 -1.65 13.80 12.15
CA LYS A 80 -1.75 13.70 10.68
C LYS A 80 -0.46 13.17 10.05
N GLU A 81 0.68 13.59 10.54
CA GLU A 81 1.98 13.14 10.03
C GLU A 81 2.22 11.65 10.33
N GLU A 82 1.88 11.18 11.54
CA GLU A 82 1.96 9.77 11.89
C GLU A 82 1.04 8.92 11.01
N ILE A 83 -0.19 9.37 10.75
CA ILE A 83 -1.13 8.67 9.85
C ILE A 83 -0.54 8.56 8.45
N LEU A 84 -0.03 9.68 7.89
CA LEU A 84 0.59 9.67 6.56
C LEU A 84 1.82 8.76 6.51
N ASN A 85 2.60 8.70 7.57
CA ASN A 85 3.75 7.81 7.68
C ASN A 85 3.32 6.35 7.76
N ILE A 86 2.31 6.01 8.55
CA ILE A 86 1.75 4.65 8.64
C ILE A 86 1.23 4.20 7.27
N ILE A 87 0.44 5.02 6.58
CA ILE A 87 -0.06 4.72 5.23
C ILE A 87 1.10 4.52 4.24
N GLY A 88 2.13 5.37 4.31
CA GLY A 88 3.31 5.28 3.45
C GLY A 88 4.12 4.01 3.71
N GLU A 89 4.38 3.72 4.98
CA GLU A 89 5.13 2.52 5.40
C GLU A 89 4.33 1.24 5.20
N ALA A 90 3.01 1.27 5.26
CA ALA A 90 2.18 0.12 4.89
C ALA A 90 2.14 -0.14 3.37
N GLY A 91 2.74 0.72 2.55
CA GLY A 91 2.80 0.53 1.11
C GLY A 91 1.44 0.66 0.41
N VAL A 92 0.51 1.41 1.00
CA VAL A 92 -0.85 1.56 0.45
C VAL A 92 -0.79 2.37 -0.85
N VAL A 93 -1.26 1.75 -1.92
CA VAL A 93 -1.32 2.33 -3.27
C VAL A 93 -2.71 2.11 -3.88
N GLY A 94 -3.06 2.89 -4.90
CA GLY A 94 -4.30 2.70 -5.66
C GLY A 94 -4.27 1.36 -6.42
N MET A 95 -5.25 0.50 -6.20
CA MET A 95 -5.26 -0.87 -6.74
C MET A 95 -6.13 -1.04 -7.99
N GLY A 96 -7.01 -0.08 -8.28
CA GLY A 96 -7.86 -0.09 -9.47
C GLY A 96 -7.27 0.60 -10.71
N GLY A 97 -5.98 0.92 -10.71
CA GLY A 97 -5.39 1.66 -11.84
C GLY A 97 -3.87 1.83 -11.74
N ALA A 98 -3.41 3.07 -11.73
CA ALA A 98 -1.99 3.43 -11.86
C ALA A 98 -1.09 3.05 -10.67
N GLY A 99 -1.58 2.44 -9.61
CA GLY A 99 -0.79 2.11 -8.44
C GLY A 99 -0.21 3.35 -7.72
N PHE A 100 -0.94 4.48 -7.77
CA PHE A 100 -0.44 5.73 -7.22
C PHE A 100 -0.39 5.68 -5.68
N PRO A 101 0.73 6.08 -5.04
CA PRO A 101 0.88 6.01 -3.58
C PRO A 101 -0.15 6.88 -2.85
N THR A 102 -0.92 6.26 -1.95
CA THR A 102 -1.97 6.94 -1.19
C THR A 102 -1.42 8.05 -0.31
N ARG A 103 -0.26 7.86 0.32
CA ARG A 103 0.43 8.91 1.07
C ARG A 103 0.63 10.19 0.26
N VAL A 104 1.02 10.06 -1.02
CA VAL A 104 1.23 11.22 -1.91
C VAL A 104 -0.08 11.89 -2.24
N LYS A 105 -1.13 11.11 -2.51
CA LYS A 105 -2.48 11.62 -2.76
C LYS A 105 -3.01 12.43 -1.57
N LEU A 106 -2.73 11.98 -0.34
CA LEU A 106 -3.17 12.62 0.90
C LEU A 106 -2.27 13.77 1.36
N SER A 107 -1.24 14.12 0.60
CA SER A 107 -0.30 15.22 0.88
C SER A 107 -0.41 16.32 -0.18
N PRO A 108 -1.57 16.96 -0.35
CA PRO A 108 -1.73 18.06 -1.30
C PRO A 108 -0.89 19.26 -0.86
N LYS A 109 -0.42 20.06 -1.83
CA LYS A 109 0.40 21.25 -1.57
C LYS A 109 -0.37 22.34 -0.80
N GLU A 110 -1.68 22.42 -1.01
CA GLU A 110 -2.54 23.45 -0.43
C GLU A 110 -3.78 22.79 0.22
N PRO A 111 -3.60 22.11 1.38
CA PRO A 111 -4.69 21.39 2.03
C PRO A 111 -5.87 22.28 2.40
N ASP A 112 -5.61 23.53 2.76
CA ASP A 112 -6.63 24.50 3.18
C ASP A 112 -7.57 24.97 2.03
N LYS A 113 -7.25 24.58 0.79
CA LYS A 113 -8.11 24.84 -0.39
C LYS A 113 -9.01 23.67 -0.74
N ILE A 114 -9.02 22.60 0.06
CA ILE A 114 -9.84 21.42 -0.18
C ILE A 114 -11.08 21.49 0.69
N ASP A 115 -12.23 21.77 0.07
CA ASP A 115 -13.52 21.85 0.75
C ASP A 115 -14.22 20.50 0.87
N TYR A 116 -13.92 19.55 -0.03
CA TYR A 116 -14.63 18.27 -0.12
C TYR A 116 -13.67 17.11 -0.38
N ILE A 117 -13.95 15.98 0.25
CA ILE A 117 -13.37 14.67 -0.06
C ILE A 117 -14.48 13.78 -0.59
N ILE A 118 -14.30 13.26 -1.81
CA ILE A 118 -15.29 12.43 -2.48
C ILE A 118 -14.71 11.02 -2.65
N ALA A 119 -15.37 10.02 -2.05
CA ALA A 119 -15.11 8.63 -2.37
C ALA A 119 -15.87 8.24 -3.63
N ASN A 120 -15.16 7.97 -4.72
CA ASN A 120 -15.76 7.41 -5.92
C ASN A 120 -15.83 5.89 -5.76
N CYS A 121 -17.04 5.39 -5.58
CA CYS A 121 -17.36 3.97 -5.40
C CYS A 121 -18.12 3.40 -6.62
N ALA A 122 -18.03 4.03 -7.78
CA ALA A 122 -18.60 3.52 -9.01
C ALA A 122 -17.67 2.47 -9.64
N GLU A 123 -18.24 1.30 -9.95
CA GLU A 123 -17.50 0.25 -10.67
C GLU A 123 -17.00 0.76 -12.01
N CYS A 124 -15.73 0.47 -12.33
CA CYS A 124 -15.14 0.82 -13.62
C CYS A 124 -15.46 -0.21 -14.70
N GLU A 125 -15.58 -1.48 -14.32
CA GLU A 125 -15.76 -2.59 -15.26
C GLU A 125 -17.20 -3.15 -15.23
N PRO A 126 -17.79 -3.39 -16.39
CA PRO A 126 -19.10 -4.06 -16.48
C PRO A 126 -19.07 -5.44 -15.80
N TYR A 127 -20.17 -5.79 -15.12
CA TYR A 127 -20.37 -7.06 -14.41
C TYR A 127 -19.49 -7.32 -13.20
N ILE A 128 -18.56 -6.45 -12.85
CA ILE A 128 -17.84 -6.49 -11.59
C ILE A 128 -18.67 -5.77 -10.53
N THR A 129 -18.68 -6.31 -9.31
CA THR A 129 -19.47 -5.78 -8.18
C THR A 129 -18.61 -5.70 -6.89
N ALA A 130 -17.30 -5.54 -7.04
CA ALA A 130 -16.37 -5.51 -5.92
C ALA A 130 -16.58 -4.29 -5.02
N ASP A 131 -16.73 -3.09 -5.62
CA ASP A 131 -16.97 -1.85 -4.90
C ASP A 131 -18.37 -1.83 -4.29
N TYR A 132 -19.39 -2.27 -5.05
CA TYR A 132 -20.75 -2.42 -4.55
C TYR A 132 -20.84 -3.36 -3.34
N ARG A 133 -20.19 -4.52 -3.42
CA ARG A 133 -20.14 -5.49 -2.32
C ARG A 133 -19.42 -4.91 -1.10
N ARG A 134 -18.34 -4.17 -1.31
CA ARG A 134 -17.61 -3.50 -0.22
C ARG A 134 -18.51 -2.50 0.52
N MET A 135 -19.28 -1.69 -0.21
CA MET A 135 -20.23 -0.75 0.38
C MET A 135 -21.33 -1.43 1.17
N LEU A 136 -21.81 -2.61 0.72
CA LEU A 136 -22.84 -3.35 1.42
C LEU A 136 -22.33 -4.14 2.63
N GLU A 137 -21.18 -4.76 2.50
CA GLU A 137 -20.66 -5.71 3.50
C GLU A 137 -19.87 -5.03 4.61
N ASN A 138 -19.22 -3.91 4.32
CA ASN A 138 -18.33 -3.22 5.25
C ASN A 138 -18.42 -1.69 5.10
N PRO A 139 -19.61 -1.07 5.19
CA PRO A 139 -19.76 0.37 4.99
C PRO A 139 -18.99 1.19 6.03
N GLU A 140 -18.83 0.66 7.25
CA GLU A 140 -18.11 1.32 8.33
C GLU A 140 -16.65 1.55 7.95
N LEU A 141 -15.99 0.57 7.35
CA LEU A 141 -14.58 0.69 6.93
C LEU A 141 -14.41 1.77 5.85
N LEU A 142 -15.41 1.94 4.98
CA LEU A 142 -15.38 3.00 3.97
C LEU A 142 -15.47 4.37 4.63
N VAL A 143 -16.40 4.54 5.57
CA VAL A 143 -16.59 5.81 6.31
C VAL A 143 -15.36 6.12 7.15
N GLU A 144 -14.83 5.16 7.89
CA GLU A 144 -13.59 5.32 8.67
C GLU A 144 -12.42 5.72 7.78
N GLY A 145 -12.27 5.08 6.61
CA GLY A 145 -11.25 5.44 5.63
C GLY A 145 -11.42 6.88 5.11
N MET A 146 -12.66 7.34 4.89
CA MET A 146 -12.91 8.73 4.51
C MET A 146 -12.59 9.71 5.64
N LEU A 147 -12.93 9.38 6.89
CA LEU A 147 -12.60 10.18 8.06
C LEU A 147 -11.10 10.32 8.26
N LEU A 148 -10.33 9.25 8.07
CA LEU A 148 -8.86 9.29 8.07
C LEU A 148 -8.30 10.31 7.09
N ASN A 149 -8.96 10.48 5.94
CA ASN A 149 -8.53 11.38 4.88
C ASN A 149 -9.00 12.83 5.09
N SER A 150 -10.05 13.06 5.89
CA SER A 150 -10.66 14.38 6.10
C SER A 150 -10.07 15.15 7.27
N THR A 151 -9.12 14.59 8.01
CA THR A 151 -8.64 15.23 9.22
C THR A 151 -7.76 16.47 8.99
N PRO A 152 -8.02 17.56 9.78
CA PRO A 152 -7.62 17.60 11.18
C PRO A 152 -8.54 16.72 12.02
N PRO A 153 -8.05 16.06 13.11
CA PRO A 153 -8.93 15.35 14.01
C PRO A 153 -10.03 16.30 14.49
N PRO A 154 -11.27 15.84 14.67
CA PRO A 154 -12.30 16.68 15.27
C PRO A 154 -11.78 17.19 16.60
N ILE A 155 -11.86 18.52 16.75
CA ILE A 155 -11.52 19.23 17.98
C ILE A 155 -12.46 18.76 19.09
#